data_3f75f9dff4f730d8062f04732e5174fc
#
_entry.id   3f75f9dff4f730d8062f04732e5174fc
#
_cell.length_a   1.000
_cell.length_b   1.000
_cell.length_c   1.000
_cell.angle_alpha   90.00
_cell.angle_beta   90.00
_cell.angle_gamma   90.00
#
_symmetry.space_group_name_H-M   'P 1'
#
loop_
_entity.id
_entity.type
_entity.pdbx_description
1 polymer ?
#
loop_
_entity_poly.entity_id
_entity_poly.type
_entity_poly.pdbx_seq_one_letter_code
_entity_poly.pdbx_strand_id
1 'polypeptide(L)'
;MNFDSLSIKEAAVNETVSLSAELLDPMQLGERAANCESSAELLAMLRDAIAQASAILDERYKQNLSITDIVHGRASVIDQVLRIAWGRQQWPDQFSIALVAVGGYGRGELLPHSDIDLLILTRKEKHTAYKEAISGFLTLCWDIGLEIGQSVRSVKQCQQEAAKDITVATAL
;
A
#
# COMPACT_ATOMS: atom_id res chain seq x y z
N MET A 1 -33.45 19.32 -10.67
CA MET A 1 -32.16 18.91 -11.25
C MET A 1 -31.21 18.48 -10.14
N ASN A 2 -30.79 17.24 -10.21
CA ASN A 2 -29.65 16.61 -9.49
C ASN A 2 -29.58 16.57 -7.96
N PHE A 3 -30.55 15.90 -7.33
CA PHE A 3 -30.34 15.38 -5.98
C PHE A 3 -29.88 13.88 -6.00
N ASP A 4 -30.03 13.14 -7.11
CA ASP A 4 -29.68 11.72 -7.18
C ASP A 4 -28.17 11.42 -7.24
N SER A 5 -27.36 12.31 -7.78
CA SER A 5 -25.92 12.05 -7.96
C SER A 5 -25.09 12.15 -6.65
N LEU A 6 -25.56 12.95 -5.68
CA LEU A 6 -24.93 13.03 -4.37
C LEU A 6 -25.24 11.79 -3.51
N SER A 7 -26.48 11.33 -3.56
CA SER A 7 -26.93 10.14 -2.81
C SER A 7 -26.23 8.85 -3.30
N ILE A 8 -25.99 8.71 -4.61
CA ILE A 8 -25.27 7.57 -5.19
C ILE A 8 -23.79 7.58 -4.77
N LYS A 9 -23.16 8.77 -4.73
CA LYS A 9 -21.76 8.89 -4.30
C LYS A 9 -21.59 8.61 -2.80
N GLU A 10 -22.49 9.05 -1.96
CA GLU A 10 -22.47 8.77 -0.52
C GLU A 10 -22.71 7.30 -0.22
N ALA A 11 -23.62 6.63 -0.93
CA ALA A 11 -23.84 5.21 -0.81
C ALA A 11 -22.61 4.39 -1.23
N ALA A 12 -21.98 4.73 -2.36
CA ALA A 12 -20.79 4.05 -2.84
C ALA A 12 -19.59 4.24 -1.90
N VAL A 13 -19.41 5.44 -1.32
CA VAL A 13 -18.36 5.70 -0.33
C VAL A 13 -18.60 4.88 0.94
N ASN A 14 -19.84 4.81 1.42
CA ASN A 14 -20.19 4.02 2.60
C ASN A 14 -20.00 2.51 2.37
N GLU A 15 -20.31 1.97 1.19
CA GLU A 15 -20.09 0.57 0.84
C GLU A 15 -18.58 0.25 0.76
N THR A 16 -17.78 1.12 0.18
CA THR A 16 -16.32 0.93 0.09
C THR A 16 -15.65 0.99 1.46
N VAL A 17 -16.08 1.89 2.34
CA VAL A 17 -15.60 1.96 3.74
C VAL A 17 -16.04 0.70 4.52
N SER A 18 -17.25 0.20 4.29
CA SER A 18 -17.73 -1.03 4.89
C SER A 18 -16.90 -2.25 4.44
N LEU A 19 -16.60 -2.35 3.15
CA LEU A 19 -15.80 -3.45 2.61
C LEU A 19 -14.37 -3.43 3.16
N SER A 20 -13.72 -2.28 3.22
CA SER A 20 -12.34 -2.18 3.74
C SER A 20 -12.24 -2.59 5.21
N ALA A 21 -13.24 -2.25 6.03
CA ALA A 21 -13.31 -2.68 7.42
C ALA A 21 -13.61 -4.17 7.57
N GLU A 22 -14.41 -4.76 6.66
CA GLU A 22 -14.67 -6.20 6.61
C GLU A 22 -13.42 -6.99 6.20
N LEU A 23 -12.63 -6.46 5.26
CA LEU A 23 -11.43 -7.12 4.77
C LEU A 23 -10.32 -7.14 5.82
N LEU A 24 -10.12 -6.03 6.50
CA LEU A 24 -9.04 -5.87 7.46
C LEU A 24 -9.30 -4.66 8.36
N ASP A 25 -9.55 -4.91 9.64
CA ASP A 25 -9.64 -3.83 10.63
C ASP A 25 -8.24 -3.28 10.94
N PRO A 26 -7.96 -2.01 10.61
CA PRO A 26 -6.63 -1.42 10.80
C PRO A 26 -6.20 -1.37 12.28
N MET A 27 -7.14 -1.18 13.22
CA MET A 27 -6.85 -1.17 14.64
C MET A 27 -6.45 -2.56 15.13
N GLN A 28 -7.25 -3.57 14.82
CA GLN A 28 -6.94 -4.95 15.19
C GLN A 28 -5.64 -5.43 14.58
N LEU A 29 -5.38 -5.11 13.31
CA LEU A 29 -4.13 -5.47 12.66
C LEU A 29 -2.94 -4.79 13.34
N GLY A 30 -3.06 -3.50 13.65
CA GLY A 30 -2.03 -2.74 14.36
C GLY A 30 -1.72 -3.30 15.76
N GLU A 31 -2.76 -3.65 16.54
CA GLU A 31 -2.61 -4.28 17.85
C GLU A 31 -1.94 -5.66 17.76
N ARG A 32 -2.39 -6.50 16.82
CA ARG A 32 -1.77 -7.81 16.57
C ARG A 32 -0.30 -7.66 16.19
N ALA A 33 0.01 -6.70 15.30
CA ALA A 33 1.39 -6.42 14.92
C ALA A 33 2.22 -5.97 16.11
N ALA A 34 1.71 -5.08 16.98
CA ALA A 34 2.41 -4.59 18.17
C ALA A 34 2.73 -5.71 19.18
N ASN A 35 1.87 -6.74 19.24
CA ASN A 35 2.02 -7.88 20.13
C ASN A 35 2.96 -8.99 19.60
N CYS A 36 3.42 -8.90 18.33
CA CYS A 36 4.40 -9.85 17.80
C CYS A 36 5.76 -9.63 18.45
N GLU A 37 6.28 -10.64 19.10
CA GLU A 37 7.56 -10.62 19.80
C GLU A 37 8.75 -10.86 18.84
N SER A 38 8.50 -11.52 17.72
CA SER A 38 9.53 -11.85 16.72
C SER A 38 9.15 -11.40 15.29
N SER A 39 10.17 -11.23 14.44
CA SER A 39 9.96 -10.98 13.03
C SER A 39 9.24 -12.13 12.32
N ALA A 40 9.46 -13.37 12.76
CA ALA A 40 8.79 -14.55 12.21
C ALA A 40 7.28 -14.53 12.49
N GLU A 41 6.88 -14.17 13.72
CA GLU A 41 5.46 -14.02 14.09
C GLU A 41 4.79 -12.90 13.30
N LEU A 42 5.45 -11.74 13.18
CA LEU A 42 4.95 -10.63 12.37
C LEU A 42 4.74 -11.05 10.92
N LEU A 43 5.72 -11.75 10.35
CA LEU A 43 5.67 -12.24 8.96
C LEU A 43 4.49 -13.19 8.75
N ALA A 44 4.32 -14.19 9.63
CA ALA A 44 3.21 -15.13 9.57
C ALA A 44 1.87 -14.41 9.68
N MET A 45 1.74 -13.50 10.65
CA MET A 45 0.53 -12.72 10.89
C MET A 45 0.14 -11.86 9.68
N LEU A 46 1.11 -11.18 9.03
CA LEU A 46 0.83 -10.35 7.86
C LEU A 46 0.45 -11.20 6.64
N ARG A 47 1.12 -12.35 6.43
CA ARG A 47 0.75 -13.31 5.38
C ARG A 47 -0.68 -13.83 5.56
N ASP A 48 -1.04 -14.22 6.79
CA ASP A 48 -2.38 -14.70 7.10
C ASP A 48 -3.44 -13.63 6.87
N ALA A 49 -3.16 -12.38 7.25
CA ALA A 49 -4.07 -11.27 7.03
C ALA A 49 -4.34 -11.02 5.54
N ILE A 50 -3.29 -11.03 4.69
CA ILE A 50 -3.42 -10.90 3.24
C ILE A 50 -4.22 -12.08 2.65
N ALA A 51 -3.93 -13.31 3.09
CA ALA A 51 -4.60 -14.50 2.60
C ALA A 51 -6.11 -14.48 2.94
N GLN A 52 -6.46 -14.12 4.18
CA GLN A 52 -7.85 -13.99 4.62
C GLN A 52 -8.60 -12.92 3.82
N ALA A 53 -8.02 -11.72 3.67
CA ALA A 53 -8.62 -10.65 2.88
C ALA A 53 -8.78 -11.04 1.40
N SER A 54 -7.80 -11.73 0.83
CA SER A 54 -7.88 -12.22 -0.56
C SER A 54 -9.02 -13.24 -0.72
N ALA A 55 -9.20 -14.16 0.22
CA ALA A 55 -10.30 -15.13 0.18
C ALA A 55 -11.68 -14.45 0.26
N ILE A 56 -11.81 -13.39 1.08
CA ILE A 56 -13.06 -12.60 1.15
C ILE A 56 -13.31 -11.92 -0.20
N LEU A 57 -12.30 -11.27 -0.80
CA LEU A 57 -12.43 -10.62 -2.10
C LEU A 57 -12.81 -11.58 -3.21
N ASP A 58 -12.23 -12.80 -3.24
CA ASP A 58 -12.54 -13.83 -4.22
C ASP A 58 -14.00 -14.32 -4.08
N GLU A 59 -14.50 -14.44 -2.84
CA GLU A 59 -15.88 -14.80 -2.60
C GLU A 59 -16.85 -13.68 -3.00
N ARG A 60 -16.52 -12.43 -2.68
CA ARG A 60 -17.29 -11.25 -3.09
C ARG A 60 -17.33 -11.09 -4.62
N TYR A 61 -16.23 -11.40 -5.30
CA TYR A 61 -16.19 -11.42 -6.77
C TYR A 61 -17.18 -12.44 -7.34
N LYS A 62 -17.23 -13.65 -6.79
CA LYS A 62 -18.23 -14.68 -7.19
C LYS A 62 -19.66 -14.23 -6.94
N GLN A 63 -19.88 -13.38 -5.94
CA GLN A 63 -21.19 -12.78 -5.61
C GLN A 63 -21.49 -11.52 -6.45
N ASN A 64 -20.74 -11.27 -7.53
CA ASN A 64 -20.87 -10.14 -8.44
C ASN A 64 -20.58 -8.76 -7.83
N LEU A 65 -19.71 -8.67 -6.81
CA LEU A 65 -19.16 -7.38 -6.41
C LEU A 65 -18.42 -6.73 -7.60
N SER A 66 -18.47 -5.41 -7.72
CA SER A 66 -17.86 -4.71 -8.83
C SER A 66 -16.34 -4.91 -8.84
N ILE A 67 -15.74 -5.03 -10.01
CA ILE A 67 -14.28 -5.18 -10.12
C ILE A 67 -13.55 -3.96 -9.52
N THR A 68 -14.16 -2.78 -9.58
CA THR A 68 -13.64 -1.55 -8.99
C THR A 68 -13.51 -1.70 -7.47
N ASP A 69 -14.54 -2.24 -6.81
CA ASP A 69 -14.52 -2.44 -5.35
C ASP A 69 -13.51 -3.52 -4.96
N ILE A 70 -13.35 -4.56 -5.79
CA ILE A 70 -12.34 -5.62 -5.58
C ILE A 70 -10.93 -5.03 -5.62
N VAL A 71 -10.59 -4.23 -6.66
CA VAL A 71 -9.22 -3.68 -6.79
C VAL A 71 -8.92 -2.62 -5.73
N HIS A 72 -9.90 -1.81 -5.34
CA HIS A 72 -9.77 -0.84 -4.26
C HIS A 72 -9.66 -1.55 -2.89
N GLY A 73 -10.45 -2.60 -2.66
CA GLY A 73 -10.37 -3.42 -1.46
C GLY A 73 -8.98 -4.04 -1.30
N ARG A 74 -8.43 -4.61 -2.39
CA ARG A 74 -7.08 -5.16 -2.40
C ARG A 74 -6.03 -4.08 -2.09
N ALA A 75 -6.11 -2.92 -2.72
CA ALA A 75 -5.20 -1.80 -2.45
C ALA A 75 -5.25 -1.37 -0.98
N SER A 76 -6.46 -1.27 -0.40
CA SER A 76 -6.66 -0.94 1.02
C SER A 76 -5.99 -1.93 1.98
N VAL A 77 -6.06 -3.24 1.69
CA VAL A 77 -5.37 -4.27 2.48
C VAL A 77 -3.86 -4.09 2.43
N ILE A 78 -3.31 -3.90 1.22
CA ILE A 78 -1.87 -3.69 1.03
C ILE A 78 -1.39 -2.41 1.72
N ASP A 79 -2.17 -1.33 1.69
CA ASP A 79 -1.89 -0.09 2.42
C ASP A 79 -1.67 -0.34 3.92
N GLN A 80 -2.52 -1.15 4.55
CA GLN A 80 -2.38 -1.47 5.98
C GLN A 80 -1.12 -2.28 6.25
N VAL A 81 -0.84 -3.29 5.43
CA VAL A 81 0.36 -4.12 5.54
C VAL A 81 1.63 -3.29 5.38
N LEU A 82 1.69 -2.42 4.35
CA LEU A 82 2.83 -1.54 4.10
C LEU A 82 3.05 -0.52 5.23
N ARG A 83 1.98 0.03 5.80
CA ARG A 83 2.09 0.93 6.97
C ARG A 83 2.73 0.24 8.17
N ILE A 84 2.36 -1.02 8.44
CA ILE A 84 2.97 -1.80 9.52
C ILE A 84 4.43 -2.10 9.19
N ALA A 85 4.72 -2.59 7.99
CA ALA A 85 6.08 -2.91 7.56
C ALA A 85 7.01 -1.68 7.62
N TRP A 86 6.50 -0.50 7.20
CA TRP A 86 7.21 0.78 7.27
C TRP A 86 7.45 1.22 8.71
N GLY A 87 6.42 1.14 9.56
CA GLY A 87 6.49 1.53 10.96
C GLY A 87 7.43 0.67 11.81
N ARG A 88 7.77 -0.55 11.34
CA ARG A 88 8.73 -1.44 12.01
C ARG A 88 10.20 -1.06 11.75
N GLN A 89 10.44 -0.18 10.79
CA GLN A 89 11.81 0.23 10.49
C GLN A 89 12.28 1.36 11.41
N GLN A 90 13.57 1.34 11.74
CA GLN A 90 14.21 2.43 12.49
C GLN A 90 14.72 3.49 11.50
N TRP A 91 13.87 4.43 11.16
CA TRP A 91 14.24 5.52 10.25
C TRP A 91 15.13 6.54 10.99
N PRO A 92 16.34 6.85 10.46
CA PRO A 92 17.23 7.86 11.09
C PRO A 92 16.60 9.24 11.21
N ASP A 93 15.77 9.63 10.25
CA ASP A 93 14.96 10.84 10.25
C ASP A 93 13.66 10.59 9.46
N GLN A 94 12.61 10.29 10.19
CA GLN A 94 11.29 9.97 9.59
C GLN A 94 10.64 11.17 8.89
N PHE A 95 11.06 12.41 9.16
CA PHE A 95 10.52 13.61 8.54
C PHE A 95 11.18 13.94 7.20
N SER A 96 12.24 13.23 6.84
CA SER A 96 12.98 13.42 5.60
C SER A 96 12.87 12.25 4.63
N ILE A 97 11.98 11.29 4.90
CA ILE A 97 11.71 10.14 4.05
C ILE A 97 10.20 9.85 4.02
N ALA A 98 9.68 9.44 2.88
CA ALA A 98 8.28 9.07 2.72
C ALA A 98 8.14 7.87 1.79
N LEU A 99 7.14 7.03 2.06
CA LEU A 99 6.68 5.99 1.15
C LEU A 99 5.51 6.55 0.33
N VAL A 100 5.60 6.43 -0.98
CA VAL A 100 4.59 6.94 -1.92
C VAL A 100 4.16 5.81 -2.84
N ALA A 101 2.87 5.53 -2.89
CA ALA A 101 2.27 4.64 -3.88
C ALA A 101 2.24 5.36 -5.23
N VAL A 102 2.66 4.68 -6.30
CA VAL A 102 2.68 5.24 -7.66
C VAL A 102 2.03 4.28 -8.66
N GLY A 103 1.87 4.71 -9.90
CA GLY A 103 1.28 3.89 -10.95
C GLY A 103 -0.19 3.52 -10.70
N GLY A 104 -0.58 2.29 -11.05
CA GLY A 104 -1.91 1.73 -10.80
C GLY A 104 -2.22 1.65 -9.32
N TYR A 105 -1.26 1.17 -8.53
CA TYR A 105 -1.40 1.11 -7.08
C TYR A 105 -1.61 2.48 -6.45
N GLY A 106 -0.92 3.53 -6.95
CA GLY A 106 -1.10 4.91 -6.47
C GLY A 106 -2.52 5.48 -6.72
N ARG A 107 -3.25 4.94 -7.69
CA ARG A 107 -4.67 5.26 -7.93
C ARG A 107 -5.64 4.37 -7.15
N GLY A 108 -5.13 3.49 -6.28
CA GLY A 108 -5.92 2.50 -5.56
C GLY A 108 -6.38 1.31 -6.43
N GLU A 109 -5.85 1.16 -7.64
CA GLU A 109 -6.22 0.14 -8.62
C GLU A 109 -5.20 -1.01 -8.58
N LEU A 110 -5.35 -1.94 -7.63
CA LEU A 110 -4.46 -3.09 -7.51
C LEU A 110 -5.14 -4.36 -8.01
N LEU A 111 -4.84 -4.74 -9.23
CA LEU A 111 -5.32 -6.00 -9.83
C LEU A 111 -4.62 -7.22 -9.19
N PRO A 112 -5.25 -8.42 -9.24
CA PRO A 112 -4.56 -9.66 -8.90
C PRO A 112 -3.28 -9.80 -9.73
N HIS A 113 -2.17 -10.17 -9.07
CA HIS A 113 -0.84 -10.35 -9.71
C HIS A 113 -0.22 -9.09 -10.35
N SER A 114 -0.73 -7.90 -10.01
CA SER A 114 -0.06 -6.65 -10.37
C SER A 114 1.04 -6.32 -9.38
N ASP A 115 2.13 -5.75 -9.89
CA ASP A 115 3.19 -5.18 -9.06
C ASP A 115 2.66 -4.05 -8.18
N ILE A 116 3.20 -3.95 -6.98
CA ILE A 116 2.95 -2.87 -6.04
C ILE A 116 4.04 -1.82 -6.25
N ASP A 117 3.74 -0.79 -7.05
CA ASP A 117 4.71 0.23 -7.40
C ASP A 117 4.89 1.24 -6.27
N LEU A 118 6.12 1.32 -5.73
CA LEU A 118 6.49 2.17 -4.61
C LEU A 118 7.62 3.12 -4.97
N LEU A 119 7.46 4.38 -4.59
CA LEU A 119 8.53 5.36 -4.58
C LEU A 119 8.91 5.67 -3.13
N ILE A 120 10.15 5.40 -2.77
CA ILE A 120 10.75 5.87 -1.52
C ILE A 120 11.36 7.23 -1.78
N LEU A 121 10.67 8.26 -1.33
CA LEU A 121 11.02 9.65 -1.56
C LEU A 121 11.85 10.18 -0.41
N THR A 122 13.02 10.74 -0.70
CA THR A 122 13.89 11.35 0.29
C THR A 122 14.08 12.86 0.04
N ARG A 123 14.30 13.60 1.11
CA ARG A 123 14.54 15.05 1.00
C ARG A 123 15.89 15.38 0.38
N LYS A 124 16.93 14.54 0.61
CA LYS A 124 18.30 14.74 0.13
C LYS A 124 18.70 13.62 -0.83
N GLU A 125 19.58 13.91 -1.77
CA GLU A 125 20.09 12.95 -2.76
C GLU A 125 20.96 11.82 -2.15
N LYS A 126 21.56 12.04 -0.97
CA LYS A 126 22.37 11.02 -0.30
C LYS A 126 21.50 10.11 0.56
N HIS A 127 21.19 8.95 0.04
CA HIS A 127 20.33 7.94 0.71
C HIS A 127 21.11 7.00 1.65
N THR A 128 22.43 7.16 1.78
CA THR A 128 23.28 6.21 2.54
C THR A 128 22.86 6.03 3.99
N ALA A 129 22.34 7.08 4.63
CA ALA A 129 21.85 7.00 6.01
C ALA A 129 20.59 6.11 6.16
N TYR A 130 19.82 5.94 5.09
CA TYR A 130 18.56 5.17 5.08
C TYR A 130 18.72 3.77 4.51
N LYS A 131 19.89 3.41 3.99
CA LYS A 131 20.12 2.17 3.24
C LYS A 131 19.69 0.93 4.00
N GLU A 132 20.03 0.83 5.28
CA GLU A 132 19.69 -0.33 6.11
C GLU A 132 18.18 -0.42 6.36
N ALA A 133 17.54 0.69 6.72
CA ALA A 133 16.10 0.73 6.95
C ALA A 133 15.30 0.46 5.67
N ILE A 134 15.73 1.02 4.52
CA ILE A 134 15.12 0.72 3.21
C ILE A 134 15.27 -0.76 2.88
N SER A 135 16.47 -1.32 3.04
CA SER A 135 16.72 -2.74 2.78
C SER A 135 15.86 -3.63 3.69
N GLY A 136 15.78 -3.32 4.98
CA GLY A 136 14.95 -4.05 5.93
C GLY A 136 13.45 -4.00 5.57
N PHE A 137 12.96 -2.84 5.17
CA PHE A 137 11.58 -2.67 4.69
C PHE A 137 11.29 -3.54 3.46
N LEU A 138 12.14 -3.45 2.43
CA LEU A 138 11.95 -4.20 1.19
C LEU A 138 12.07 -5.71 1.42
N THR A 139 13.04 -6.14 2.24
CA THR A 139 13.19 -7.56 2.60
C THR A 139 11.93 -8.07 3.30
N LEU A 140 11.37 -7.32 4.26
CA LEU A 140 10.13 -7.70 4.92
C LEU A 140 8.97 -7.81 3.92
N CYS A 141 8.84 -6.87 2.98
CA CYS A 141 7.81 -6.92 1.94
C CYS A 141 7.94 -8.17 1.05
N TRP A 142 9.15 -8.50 0.60
CA TRP A 142 9.39 -9.72 -0.19
C TRP A 142 9.16 -11.00 0.63
N ASP A 143 9.58 -11.01 1.89
CA ASP A 143 9.33 -12.13 2.79
C ASP A 143 7.83 -12.33 3.07
N ILE A 144 7.02 -11.27 3.09
CA ILE A 144 5.55 -11.38 3.14
C ILE A 144 4.99 -12.00 1.85
N GLY A 145 5.71 -11.90 0.74
CA GLY A 145 5.31 -12.40 -0.58
C GLY A 145 4.71 -11.31 -1.48
N LEU A 146 5.01 -10.03 -1.20
CA LEU A 146 4.58 -8.92 -2.04
C LEU A 146 5.51 -8.74 -3.25
N GLU A 147 4.94 -8.60 -4.44
CA GLU A 147 5.67 -8.25 -5.65
C GLU A 147 5.80 -6.72 -5.70
N ILE A 148 6.98 -6.22 -5.28
CA ILE A 148 7.24 -4.78 -5.15
C ILE A 148 8.09 -4.29 -6.33
N GLY A 149 7.53 -3.40 -7.15
CA GLY A 149 8.26 -2.47 -7.99
C GLY A 149 8.69 -1.27 -7.15
N GLN A 150 10.00 -0.97 -7.09
CA GLN A 150 10.47 0.09 -6.20
C GLN A 150 11.47 1.03 -6.86
N SER A 151 11.42 2.30 -6.46
CA SER A 151 12.44 3.29 -6.77
C SER A 151 12.74 4.14 -5.54
N VAL A 152 14.00 4.55 -5.38
CA VAL A 152 14.45 5.46 -4.32
C VAL A 152 14.96 6.72 -4.96
N ARG A 153 14.30 7.85 -4.71
CA ARG A 153 14.64 9.14 -5.34
C ARG A 153 14.52 10.30 -4.36
N SER A 154 15.30 11.34 -4.60
CA SER A 154 15.02 12.64 -3.98
C SER A 154 13.96 13.41 -4.77
N VAL A 155 13.36 14.42 -4.14
CA VAL A 155 12.44 15.34 -4.82
C VAL A 155 13.07 15.94 -6.08
N LYS A 156 14.34 16.34 -5.99
CA LYS A 156 15.08 16.89 -7.13
C LYS A 156 15.28 15.88 -8.27
N GLN A 157 15.56 14.61 -7.94
CA GLN A 157 15.68 13.54 -8.94
C GLN A 157 14.33 13.26 -9.60
N CYS A 158 13.22 13.23 -8.85
CA CYS A 158 11.89 13.11 -9.43
C CYS A 158 11.59 14.23 -10.44
N GLN A 159 11.88 15.47 -10.07
CA GLN A 159 11.71 16.63 -10.98
C GLN A 159 12.56 16.52 -12.25
N GLN A 160 13.80 16.06 -12.13
CA GLN A 160 14.71 15.89 -13.26
C GLN A 160 14.25 14.78 -14.22
N GLU A 161 13.79 13.66 -13.67
CA GLU A 161 13.30 12.54 -14.48
C GLU A 161 11.95 12.87 -15.14
N ALA A 162 11.03 13.50 -14.42
CA ALA A 162 9.75 13.96 -14.97
C ALA A 162 9.94 15.00 -16.11
N ALA A 163 10.97 15.80 -16.05
CA ALA A 163 11.29 16.76 -17.11
C ALA A 163 11.87 16.11 -18.38
N LYS A 164 12.44 14.90 -18.27
CA LYS A 164 13.00 14.15 -19.40
C LYS A 164 12.03 13.17 -20.02
N ASP A 165 11.13 12.60 -19.22
CA ASP A 165 10.22 11.55 -19.63
C ASP A 165 8.83 11.80 -19.08
N ILE A 166 7.88 12.02 -20.00
CA ILE A 166 6.47 12.27 -19.67
C ILE A 166 5.82 11.07 -19.00
N THR A 167 6.30 9.85 -19.27
CA THR A 167 5.76 8.64 -18.64
C THR A 167 6.08 8.61 -17.15
N VAL A 168 7.25 9.11 -16.75
CA VAL A 168 7.62 9.30 -15.35
C VAL A 168 6.77 10.40 -14.71
N ALA A 169 6.50 11.49 -15.44
CA ALA A 169 5.67 12.58 -14.94
C ALA A 169 4.21 12.16 -14.68
N THR A 170 3.70 11.19 -15.45
CA THR A 170 2.32 10.67 -15.29
C THR A 170 2.22 9.52 -14.30
N ALA A 171 3.32 8.89 -13.92
CA ALA A 171 3.37 7.79 -12.95
C ALA A 171 3.62 8.25 -11.50
N LEU A 172 4.09 9.50 -11.34
CA LEU A 172 4.31 10.16 -10.04
C LEU A 172 3.08 10.89 -9.56
#